data_80ea97fcc441ea004df4676b8d9a183f
#
_entry.id   80ea97fcc441ea004df4676b8d9a183f
#
_cell.length_a   1.000
_cell.length_b   1.000
_cell.length_c   1.000
_cell.angle_alpha   90.00
_cell.angle_beta   90.00
_cell.angle_gamma   90.00
#
_symmetry.space_group_name_H-M   'P 1'
#
loop_
_entity.id
_entity.type
_entity.pdbx_description
1 polymer ?
#
loop_
_entity_poly.entity_id
_entity_poly.type
_entity_poly.pdbx_seq_one_letter_code
_entity_poly.pdbx_strand_id
1 'polypeptide(L)'
;KPIEFIAVVMRIFFEQMNNPMIFVLFAAIVVTVSISLYETVTAAINGWVLHGEIISNPFLDVGDWPDVIIILMVILLNSIIGTIQELKAQTSLDALKNMSSPESTVIREGKRLKIKSSELVIGDVVILEEGDTVGADLRLIESVNLKANESSLTGESVPVEKDCNIVFSSSVGVGDRKNLVFMSTPISYGRGKGIVINTSMDTEIGKIAKALNEEEDNETPLQKVLAKLSKFLGLITLLVVIAV
;
A
#
# COMPACT_ATOMS: atom_id res chain seq x y z
N LYS A 1 -17.93 0.91 5.06
CA LYS A 1 -18.69 1.70 6.07
C LYS A 1 -18.17 3.14 6.04
N PRO A 2 -19.03 4.20 6.22
CA PRO A 2 -18.62 5.60 5.96
C PRO A 2 -17.48 6.07 6.88
N ILE A 3 -17.42 5.57 8.10
CA ILE A 3 -16.39 5.96 9.09
C ILE A 3 -15.00 5.45 8.68
N GLU A 4 -14.87 4.23 8.18
CA GLU A 4 -13.61 3.66 7.72
C GLU A 4 -13.09 4.43 6.48
N PHE A 5 -13.98 4.82 5.57
CA PHE A 5 -13.63 5.61 4.41
C PHE A 5 -13.08 6.99 4.80
N ILE A 6 -13.75 7.68 5.74
CA ILE A 6 -13.29 8.99 6.24
C ILE A 6 -11.91 8.85 6.91
N ALA A 7 -11.69 7.79 7.70
CA ALA A 7 -10.40 7.56 8.34
C ALA A 7 -9.27 7.35 7.32
N VAL A 8 -9.53 6.60 6.23
CA VAL A 8 -8.55 6.40 5.14
C VAL A 8 -8.25 7.72 4.42
N VAL A 9 -9.28 8.50 4.08
CA VAL A 9 -9.11 9.82 3.43
C VAL A 9 -8.28 10.76 4.31
N MET A 10 -8.60 10.83 5.61
CA MET A 10 -7.85 11.66 6.56
C MET A 10 -6.40 11.21 6.69
N ARG A 11 -6.16 9.91 6.74
CA ARG A 11 -4.79 9.37 6.79
C ARG A 11 -4.00 9.79 5.55
N ILE A 12 -4.54 9.58 4.35
CA ILE A 12 -3.88 9.96 3.09
C ILE A 12 -3.63 11.48 3.06
N PHE A 13 -4.59 12.29 3.52
CA PHE A 13 -4.43 13.74 3.60
C PHE A 13 -3.25 14.15 4.51
N PHE A 14 -3.13 13.54 5.69
CA PHE A 14 -2.00 13.81 6.57
C PHE A 14 -0.68 13.25 6.04
N GLU A 15 -0.69 12.13 5.34
CA GLU A 15 0.50 11.60 4.67
C GLU A 15 0.98 12.56 3.57
N GLN A 16 0.08 13.21 2.83
CA GLN A 16 0.44 14.26 1.87
C GLN A 16 1.08 15.48 2.54
N MET A 17 0.65 15.84 3.74
CA MET A 17 1.27 16.93 4.50
C MET A 17 2.69 16.61 5.00
N ASN A 18 3.07 15.35 5.07
CA ASN A 18 4.43 14.91 5.43
C ASN A 18 5.42 14.95 4.23
N ASN A 19 5.09 15.67 3.18
CA ASN A 19 5.95 15.84 2.02
C ASN A 19 7.04 16.90 2.31
N PRO A 20 8.33 16.66 1.97
CA PRO A 20 9.42 17.62 2.13
C PRO A 20 9.14 19.00 1.53
N MET A 21 8.42 19.08 0.40
CA MET A 21 8.04 20.36 -0.19
C MET A 21 7.09 21.18 0.69
N ILE A 22 6.16 20.52 1.40
CA ILE A 22 5.25 21.19 2.30
C ILE A 22 5.99 21.74 3.53
N PHE A 23 7.02 21.03 4.02
CA PHE A 23 7.87 21.55 5.10
C PHE A 23 8.61 22.83 4.69
N VAL A 24 9.05 22.95 3.45
CA VAL A 24 9.66 24.20 2.92
C VAL A 24 8.64 25.34 2.93
N LEU A 25 7.39 25.07 2.54
CA LEU A 25 6.32 26.06 2.58
C LEU A 25 5.96 26.48 4.02
N PHE A 26 5.93 25.52 4.96
CA PHE A 26 5.76 25.86 6.38
C PHE A 26 6.92 26.70 6.93
N ALA A 27 8.16 26.39 6.53
CA ALA A 27 9.31 27.20 6.91
C ALA A 27 9.19 28.63 6.35
N ALA A 28 8.72 28.80 5.11
CA ALA A 28 8.44 30.11 4.53
C ALA A 28 7.39 30.88 5.34
N ILE A 29 6.28 30.23 5.76
CA ILE A 29 5.27 30.85 6.64
C ILE A 29 5.92 31.34 7.94
N VAL A 30 6.74 30.50 8.58
CA VAL A 30 7.39 30.86 9.85
C VAL A 30 8.28 32.08 9.68
N VAL A 31 9.04 32.15 8.58
CA VAL A 31 9.89 33.31 8.26
C VAL A 31 9.06 34.57 8.02
N THR A 32 8.03 34.49 7.18
CA THR A 32 7.14 35.63 6.89
C THR A 32 6.47 36.15 8.17
N VAL A 33 5.93 35.25 9.00
CA VAL A 33 5.33 35.62 10.28
C VAL A 33 6.33 36.26 11.25
N SER A 34 7.59 35.74 11.24
CA SER A 34 8.66 36.32 12.10
C SER A 34 9.03 37.71 11.67
N ILE A 35 9.12 37.99 10.37
CA ILE A 35 9.39 39.31 9.80
C ILE A 35 8.24 40.25 10.15
N SER A 36 7.00 39.88 9.89
CA SER A 36 5.81 40.65 10.24
C SER A 36 5.75 40.99 11.75
N LEU A 37 6.11 40.02 12.59
CA LEU A 37 6.14 40.26 14.06
C LEU A 37 7.23 41.26 14.45
N TYR A 38 8.41 41.14 13.85
CA TYR A 38 9.53 42.06 14.05
C TYR A 38 9.16 43.49 13.63
N GLU A 39 8.55 43.66 12.46
CA GLU A 39 8.07 44.95 11.96
C GLU A 39 7.00 45.56 12.87
N THR A 40 6.02 44.74 13.33
CA THR A 40 4.98 45.17 14.27
C THR A 40 5.58 45.67 15.60
N VAL A 41 6.56 44.92 16.16
CA VAL A 41 7.25 45.32 17.40
C VAL A 41 8.05 46.60 17.21
N THR A 42 8.77 46.73 16.08
CA THR A 42 9.57 47.91 15.75
C THR A 42 8.69 49.15 15.56
N ALA A 43 7.55 48.99 14.85
CA ALA A 43 6.55 50.06 14.72
C ALA A 43 5.95 50.48 16.05
N ALA A 44 5.68 49.54 16.95
CA ALA A 44 5.18 49.81 18.28
C ALA A 44 6.20 50.61 19.11
N ILE A 45 7.49 50.29 19.02
CA ILE A 45 8.56 50.99 19.71
C ILE A 45 8.72 52.42 19.15
N ASN A 46 8.58 52.61 17.84
CA ASN A 46 8.73 53.90 17.16
C ASN A 46 7.45 54.75 17.14
N GLY A 47 6.47 54.43 17.98
CA GLY A 47 5.23 55.18 18.10
C GLY A 47 4.26 54.99 16.94
N TRP A 48 4.22 53.76 16.37
CA TRP A 48 3.38 53.38 15.25
C TRP A 48 3.71 54.09 13.93
N VAL A 49 4.99 54.41 13.73
CA VAL A 49 5.53 54.91 12.46
C VAL A 49 6.45 53.84 11.84
N LEU A 50 6.11 53.33 10.68
CA LEU A 50 6.95 52.44 9.92
C LEU A 50 7.29 53.09 8.57
N HIS A 51 8.58 53.10 8.18
CA HIS A 51 9.05 53.72 6.93
C HIS A 51 8.54 55.13 6.67
N GLY A 52 8.20 55.89 7.73
CA GLY A 52 7.70 57.27 7.65
C GLY A 52 6.19 57.43 7.48
N GLU A 53 5.44 56.35 7.48
CA GLU A 53 3.97 56.34 7.45
C GLU A 53 3.39 56.01 8.82
N ILE A 54 2.27 56.67 9.18
CA ILE A 54 1.56 56.42 10.46
C ILE A 54 0.70 55.16 10.26
N ILE A 55 0.95 54.15 11.10
CA ILE A 55 0.21 52.88 11.06
C ILE A 55 -1.08 53.05 11.87
N SER A 56 -2.23 52.99 11.18
CA SER A 56 -3.55 53.08 11.82
C SER A 56 -4.03 51.72 12.38
N ASN A 57 -3.58 50.63 11.79
CA ASN A 57 -3.99 49.28 12.17
C ASN A 57 -2.79 48.31 12.14
N PRO A 58 -2.12 48.06 13.28
CA PRO A 58 -0.85 47.29 13.31
C PRO A 58 -1.00 45.87 12.77
N PHE A 59 -2.17 45.29 12.83
CA PHE A 59 -2.45 43.94 12.33
C PHE A 59 -2.67 43.86 10.82
N LEU A 60 -3.18 44.96 10.20
CA LEU A 60 -3.51 44.97 8.78
C LEU A 60 -2.46 45.70 7.94
N ASP A 61 -1.84 46.72 8.50
CA ASP A 61 -0.94 47.61 7.78
C ASP A 61 0.55 47.17 7.84
N VAL A 62 0.91 46.33 8.82
CA VAL A 62 2.30 45.88 9.06
C VAL A 62 2.53 44.43 8.65
N GLY A 63 1.47 43.66 8.44
CA GLY A 63 1.64 42.23 8.24
C GLY A 63 1.54 41.77 6.77
N ASP A 64 2.46 40.92 6.35
CA ASP A 64 2.38 40.17 5.09
C ASP A 64 1.32 39.04 5.18
N TRP A 65 0.18 39.32 5.83
CA TRP A 65 -0.92 38.36 6.00
C TRP A 65 -1.48 37.82 4.69
N PRO A 66 -1.56 38.63 3.59
CA PRO A 66 -1.95 38.11 2.30
C PRO A 66 -1.03 36.97 1.81
N ASP A 67 0.27 37.08 2.01
CA ASP A 67 1.25 36.08 1.61
C ASP A 67 1.08 34.78 2.41
N VAL A 68 0.90 34.90 3.73
CA VAL A 68 0.61 33.76 4.61
C VAL A 68 -0.66 33.04 4.18
N ILE A 69 -1.74 33.78 3.88
CA ILE A 69 -3.01 33.23 3.44
C ILE A 69 -2.85 32.50 2.07
N ILE A 70 -2.11 33.10 1.15
CA ILE A 70 -1.83 32.51 -0.16
C ILE A 70 -1.07 31.19 0.00
N ILE A 71 0.00 31.17 0.81
CA ILE A 71 0.80 29.96 1.06
C ILE A 71 -0.06 28.86 1.70
N LEU A 72 -0.88 29.20 2.71
CA LEU A 72 -1.80 28.24 3.32
C LEU A 72 -2.82 27.69 2.33
N MET A 73 -3.37 28.55 1.46
CA MET A 73 -4.29 28.12 0.41
C MET A 73 -3.62 27.16 -0.57
N VAL A 74 -2.37 27.43 -0.97
CA VAL A 74 -1.59 26.55 -1.85
C VAL A 74 -1.34 25.20 -1.18
N ILE A 75 -0.94 25.18 0.10
CA ILE A 75 -0.76 23.94 0.86
C ILE A 75 -2.05 23.13 0.90
N LEU A 76 -3.17 23.77 1.21
CA LEU A 76 -4.47 23.12 1.29
C LEU A 76 -4.91 22.53 -0.07
N LEU A 77 -4.78 23.33 -1.14
CA LEU A 77 -5.11 22.88 -2.50
C LEU A 77 -4.23 21.71 -2.93
N ASN A 78 -2.92 21.78 -2.71
CA ASN A 78 -2.00 20.68 -3.01
C ASN A 78 -2.36 19.41 -2.26
N SER A 79 -2.67 19.51 -0.96
CA SER A 79 -3.06 18.35 -0.14
C SER A 79 -4.38 17.73 -0.60
N ILE A 80 -5.36 18.56 -0.98
CA ILE A 80 -6.65 18.07 -1.52
C ILE A 80 -6.43 17.37 -2.86
N ILE A 81 -5.71 18.01 -3.80
CA ILE A 81 -5.45 17.45 -5.13
C ILE A 81 -4.66 16.16 -5.01
N GLY A 82 -3.60 16.12 -4.19
CA GLY A 82 -2.80 14.92 -3.94
C GLY A 82 -3.65 13.78 -3.36
N THR A 83 -4.51 14.07 -2.40
CA THR A 83 -5.43 13.08 -1.83
C THR A 83 -6.38 12.50 -2.88
N ILE A 84 -6.96 13.34 -3.74
CA ILE A 84 -7.84 12.88 -4.83
C ILE A 84 -7.08 12.00 -5.83
N GLN A 85 -5.87 12.40 -6.20
CA GLN A 85 -5.03 11.64 -7.13
C GLN A 85 -4.66 10.28 -6.55
N GLU A 86 -4.26 10.21 -5.28
CA GLU A 86 -3.91 8.96 -4.59
C GLU A 86 -5.11 8.02 -4.48
N LEU A 87 -6.28 8.51 -4.06
CA LEU A 87 -7.50 7.72 -4.00
C LEU A 87 -7.88 7.16 -5.38
N LYS A 88 -7.73 7.96 -6.43
CA LYS A 88 -8.02 7.53 -7.80
C LYS A 88 -7.03 6.45 -8.27
N ALA A 89 -5.75 6.61 -7.94
CA ALA A 89 -4.71 5.62 -8.25
C ALA A 89 -4.98 4.29 -7.53
N GLN A 90 -5.27 4.31 -6.23
CA GLN A 90 -5.61 3.12 -5.45
C GLN A 90 -6.85 2.42 -5.99
N THR A 91 -7.91 3.14 -6.31
CA THR A 91 -9.14 2.57 -6.89
C THR A 91 -8.86 1.88 -8.23
N SER A 92 -8.00 2.45 -9.07
CA SER A 92 -7.62 1.87 -10.35
C SER A 92 -6.81 0.58 -10.17
N LEU A 93 -5.89 0.53 -9.21
CA LEU A 93 -5.13 -0.66 -8.86
C LEU A 93 -6.03 -1.77 -8.31
N ASP A 94 -6.99 -1.43 -7.45
CA ASP A 94 -7.94 -2.40 -6.90
C ASP A 94 -8.88 -2.97 -7.98
N ALA A 95 -9.28 -2.15 -8.96
CA ALA A 95 -10.03 -2.63 -10.11
C ALA A 95 -9.24 -3.66 -10.93
N LEU A 96 -7.94 -3.41 -11.19
CA LEU A 96 -7.05 -4.37 -11.87
C LEU A 96 -6.87 -5.66 -11.07
N LYS A 97 -6.64 -5.58 -9.76
CA LYS A 97 -6.54 -6.75 -8.87
C LYS A 97 -7.83 -7.58 -8.89
N ASN A 98 -8.98 -6.93 -8.85
CA ASN A 98 -10.27 -7.63 -8.89
C ASN A 98 -10.55 -8.33 -10.24
N MET A 99 -10.07 -7.77 -11.35
CA MET A 99 -10.19 -8.41 -12.68
C MET A 99 -9.29 -9.64 -12.83
N SER A 100 -8.18 -9.69 -12.09
CA SER A 100 -7.20 -10.79 -12.12
C SER A 100 -7.40 -11.82 -11.00
N SER A 101 -8.41 -11.65 -10.14
CA SER A 101 -8.65 -12.59 -9.04
C SER A 101 -9.10 -13.94 -9.57
N PRO A 102 -8.37 -15.04 -9.31
CA PRO A 102 -8.79 -16.36 -9.74
C PRO A 102 -10.10 -16.76 -9.06
N GLU A 103 -10.95 -17.51 -9.77
CA GLU A 103 -12.17 -18.08 -9.24
C GLU A 103 -11.94 -19.56 -8.90
N SER A 104 -12.64 -20.05 -7.90
CA SER A 104 -12.60 -21.46 -7.48
C SER A 104 -14.00 -22.03 -7.47
N THR A 105 -14.14 -23.27 -7.93
CA THR A 105 -15.40 -24.01 -7.87
C THR A 105 -15.47 -24.81 -6.58
N VAL A 106 -16.43 -24.48 -5.71
CA VAL A 106 -16.62 -25.13 -4.39
C VAL A 106 -17.92 -25.91 -4.34
N ILE A 107 -17.98 -26.87 -3.43
CA ILE A 107 -19.22 -27.58 -3.08
C ILE A 107 -19.64 -27.10 -1.69
N ARG A 108 -20.72 -26.33 -1.62
CA ARG A 108 -21.36 -25.91 -0.36
C ARG A 108 -22.83 -26.37 -0.37
N GLU A 109 -23.28 -26.97 0.71
CA GLU A 109 -24.67 -27.50 0.83
C GLU A 109 -25.06 -28.46 -0.32
N GLY A 110 -24.10 -29.24 -0.83
CA GLY A 110 -24.32 -30.17 -1.93
C GLY A 110 -24.42 -29.51 -3.32
N LYS A 111 -24.27 -28.19 -3.44
CA LYS A 111 -24.32 -27.44 -4.70
C LYS A 111 -22.94 -26.98 -5.12
N ARG A 112 -22.67 -27.01 -6.43
CA ARG A 112 -21.47 -26.42 -7.01
C ARG A 112 -21.68 -24.90 -7.13
N LEU A 113 -20.77 -24.14 -6.57
CA LEU A 113 -20.77 -22.67 -6.60
C LEU A 113 -19.41 -22.19 -7.10
N LYS A 114 -19.41 -21.19 -7.95
CA LYS A 114 -18.18 -20.50 -8.40
C LYS A 114 -18.02 -19.24 -7.56
N ILE A 115 -16.94 -19.16 -6.83
CA ILE A 115 -16.63 -18.05 -5.90
C ILE A 115 -15.25 -17.50 -6.18
N LYS A 116 -14.96 -16.30 -5.74
CA LYS A 116 -13.59 -15.76 -5.78
C LYS A 116 -12.72 -16.56 -4.82
N SER A 117 -11.48 -16.85 -5.21
CA SER A 117 -10.53 -17.58 -4.36
C SER A 117 -10.26 -16.87 -3.03
N SER A 118 -10.46 -15.55 -2.96
CA SER A 118 -10.40 -14.76 -1.72
C SER A 118 -11.53 -15.06 -0.72
N GLU A 119 -12.60 -15.73 -1.15
CA GLU A 119 -13.75 -16.09 -0.32
C GLU A 119 -13.69 -17.56 0.18
N LEU A 120 -12.58 -18.26 -0.15
CA LEU A 120 -12.34 -19.60 0.34
C LEU A 120 -12.09 -19.59 1.87
N VAL A 121 -12.70 -20.55 2.55
CA VAL A 121 -12.51 -20.77 4.00
C VAL A 121 -12.03 -22.20 4.25
N ILE A 122 -11.34 -22.38 5.37
CA ILE A 122 -10.88 -23.72 5.81
C ILE A 122 -12.09 -24.64 5.95
N GLY A 123 -12.01 -25.82 5.34
CA GLY A 123 -13.07 -26.81 5.31
C GLY A 123 -13.93 -26.81 4.05
N ASP A 124 -13.80 -25.79 3.16
CA ASP A 124 -14.46 -25.83 1.86
C ASP A 124 -13.94 -27.00 1.01
N VAL A 125 -14.85 -27.63 0.27
CA VAL A 125 -14.50 -28.64 -0.72
C VAL A 125 -14.39 -27.98 -2.08
N VAL A 126 -13.18 -27.94 -2.64
CA VAL A 126 -12.85 -27.35 -3.94
C VAL A 126 -12.78 -28.44 -5.01
N ILE A 127 -13.39 -28.20 -6.16
CA ILE A 127 -13.26 -29.01 -7.37
C ILE A 127 -12.10 -28.42 -8.17
N LEU A 128 -11.24 -29.30 -8.65
CA LEU A 128 -10.07 -28.97 -9.48
C LEU A 128 -10.21 -29.61 -10.84
N GLU A 129 -10.07 -28.81 -11.89
CA GLU A 129 -10.10 -29.25 -13.28
C GLU A 129 -8.85 -28.70 -14.00
N GLU A 130 -8.49 -29.29 -15.14
CA GLU A 130 -7.37 -28.85 -15.97
C GLU A 130 -7.54 -27.38 -16.38
N GLY A 131 -6.49 -26.56 -16.19
CA GLY A 131 -6.49 -25.13 -16.44
C GLY A 131 -6.84 -24.27 -15.24
N ASP A 132 -7.38 -24.85 -14.16
CA ASP A 132 -7.65 -24.12 -12.93
C ASP A 132 -6.36 -23.71 -12.22
N THR A 133 -6.41 -22.54 -11.56
CA THR A 133 -5.37 -22.14 -10.57
C THR A 133 -5.89 -22.41 -9.17
N VAL A 134 -5.12 -23.11 -8.37
CA VAL A 134 -5.48 -23.46 -7.00
C VAL A 134 -5.54 -22.21 -6.13
N GLY A 135 -6.69 -21.95 -5.50
CA GLY A 135 -6.96 -20.74 -4.74
C GLY A 135 -6.50 -20.75 -3.27
N ALA A 136 -6.17 -21.94 -2.74
CA ALA A 136 -5.76 -22.15 -1.34
C ALA A 136 -4.95 -23.46 -1.24
N ASP A 137 -4.31 -23.74 -0.10
CA ASP A 137 -3.71 -25.06 0.11
C ASP A 137 -4.78 -26.09 0.40
N LEU A 138 -4.82 -27.18 -0.38
CA LEU A 138 -5.85 -28.21 -0.33
C LEU A 138 -5.26 -29.57 -0.01
N ARG A 139 -5.92 -30.30 0.90
CA ARG A 139 -5.72 -31.75 1.07
C ARG A 139 -6.62 -32.49 0.09
N LEU A 140 -6.02 -33.26 -0.82
CA LEU A 140 -6.77 -34.02 -1.80
C LEU A 140 -7.60 -35.14 -1.13
N ILE A 141 -8.85 -35.25 -1.55
CA ILE A 141 -9.80 -36.34 -1.18
C ILE A 141 -10.17 -37.20 -2.37
N GLU A 142 -10.01 -36.67 -3.60
CA GLU A 142 -10.22 -37.38 -4.85
C GLU A 142 -9.18 -36.87 -5.87
N SER A 143 -8.55 -37.76 -6.60
CA SER A 143 -7.61 -37.43 -7.66
C SER A 143 -7.73 -38.44 -8.82
N VAL A 144 -7.81 -37.95 -10.04
CA VAL A 144 -7.84 -38.75 -11.26
C VAL A 144 -6.82 -38.19 -12.24
N ASN A 145 -5.66 -38.83 -12.32
CA ASN A 145 -4.52 -38.40 -13.16
C ASN A 145 -4.14 -36.90 -12.92
N LEU A 146 -4.35 -36.42 -11.70
CA LEU A 146 -4.15 -35.02 -11.36
C LEU A 146 -2.65 -34.68 -11.37
N LYS A 147 -2.29 -33.63 -12.14
CA LYS A 147 -0.93 -33.06 -12.15
C LYS A 147 -0.97 -31.57 -11.93
N ALA A 148 -0.16 -31.09 -11.01
CA ALA A 148 -0.02 -29.66 -10.69
C ALA A 148 1.39 -29.18 -11.02
N ASN A 149 1.51 -27.96 -11.55
CA ASN A 149 2.80 -27.33 -11.78
C ASN A 149 3.19 -26.51 -10.53
N GLU A 150 4.14 -27.02 -9.79
CA GLU A 150 4.59 -26.42 -8.52
C GLU A 150 5.90 -25.61 -8.66
N SER A 151 6.25 -25.19 -9.88
CA SER A 151 7.48 -24.46 -10.18
C SER A 151 7.65 -23.18 -9.36
N SER A 152 6.57 -22.53 -8.97
CA SER A 152 6.59 -21.33 -8.09
C SER A 152 7.05 -21.62 -6.66
N LEU A 153 6.94 -22.87 -6.20
CA LEU A 153 7.32 -23.28 -4.84
C LEU A 153 8.62 -24.08 -4.82
N THR A 154 8.81 -24.97 -5.81
CA THR A 154 9.93 -25.93 -5.84
C THR A 154 11.04 -25.51 -6.81
N GLY A 155 10.74 -24.62 -7.77
CA GLY A 155 11.62 -24.28 -8.88
C GLY A 155 11.65 -25.32 -10.01
N GLU A 156 10.97 -26.46 -9.87
CA GLU A 156 10.94 -27.53 -10.86
C GLU A 156 9.81 -27.28 -11.87
N SER A 157 10.12 -27.25 -13.17
CA SER A 157 9.16 -26.96 -14.23
C SER A 157 8.30 -28.16 -14.65
N VAL A 158 8.64 -29.36 -14.18
CA VAL A 158 7.88 -30.58 -14.52
C VAL A 158 6.67 -30.70 -13.62
N PRO A 159 5.44 -30.88 -14.19
CA PRO A 159 4.25 -31.09 -13.39
C PRO A 159 4.34 -32.32 -12.49
N VAL A 160 4.00 -32.15 -11.23
CA VAL A 160 4.05 -33.19 -10.20
C VAL A 160 2.72 -33.96 -10.21
N GLU A 161 2.80 -35.29 -10.26
CA GLU A 161 1.63 -36.16 -10.13
C GLU A 161 1.12 -36.18 -8.69
N LYS A 162 -0.18 -36.00 -8.52
CA LYS A 162 -0.85 -35.90 -7.21
C LYS A 162 -1.75 -37.12 -6.97
N ASP A 163 -1.65 -37.67 -5.75
CA ASP A 163 -2.42 -38.82 -5.35
C ASP A 163 -3.03 -38.63 -3.95
N CYS A 164 -4.36 -38.67 -3.88
CA CYS A 164 -5.10 -38.51 -2.63
C CYS A 164 -4.90 -39.67 -1.63
N ASN A 165 -4.49 -40.87 -2.09
CA ASN A 165 -4.33 -42.04 -1.27
C ASN A 165 -3.03 -42.05 -0.45
N ILE A 166 -2.05 -41.24 -0.81
CA ILE A 166 -0.77 -41.18 -0.11
C ILE A 166 -0.96 -40.58 1.29
N VAL A 167 -0.43 -41.31 2.29
CA VAL A 167 -0.35 -40.85 3.66
C VAL A 167 1.10 -40.94 4.11
N PHE A 168 1.64 -39.82 4.56
CA PHE A 168 3.02 -39.75 5.05
C PHE A 168 3.09 -40.09 6.54
N SER A 169 4.03 -40.91 6.93
CA SER A 169 4.31 -41.27 8.34
C SER A 169 5.23 -40.25 9.06
N SER A 170 5.91 -39.40 8.29
CA SER A 170 6.80 -38.34 8.78
C SER A 170 6.61 -37.06 7.99
N SER A 171 7.13 -35.92 8.50
CA SER A 171 7.13 -34.66 7.77
C SER A 171 8.02 -34.77 6.53
N VAL A 172 7.49 -34.35 5.37
CA VAL A 172 8.18 -34.33 4.08
C VAL A 172 8.25 -32.92 3.55
N GLY A 173 9.23 -32.67 2.66
CA GLY A 173 9.39 -31.39 1.97
C GLY A 173 8.14 -30.99 1.18
N VAL A 174 8.00 -29.71 0.88
CA VAL A 174 6.79 -29.18 0.19
C VAL A 174 6.61 -29.87 -1.15
N GLY A 175 7.66 -30.03 -1.98
CA GLY A 175 7.59 -30.67 -3.29
C GLY A 175 7.27 -32.18 -3.24
N ASP A 176 7.50 -32.84 -2.11
CA ASP A 176 7.22 -34.27 -1.93
C ASP A 176 5.80 -34.56 -1.44
N ARG A 177 5.03 -33.55 -1.05
CA ARG A 177 3.65 -33.69 -0.55
C ARG A 177 2.66 -33.96 -1.67
N LYS A 178 2.70 -35.15 -2.25
CA LYS A 178 1.84 -35.56 -3.38
C LYS A 178 0.36 -35.60 -3.04
N ASN A 179 -0.02 -35.60 -1.80
CA ASN A 179 -1.40 -35.60 -1.32
C ASN A 179 -1.99 -34.19 -1.08
N LEU A 180 -1.20 -33.16 -1.36
CA LEU A 180 -1.58 -31.76 -1.27
C LEU A 180 -1.42 -31.08 -2.62
N VAL A 181 -2.22 -30.04 -2.84
CA VAL A 181 -1.99 -29.04 -3.88
C VAL A 181 -1.95 -27.68 -3.21
N PHE A 182 -1.13 -26.77 -3.73
CA PHE A 182 -0.79 -25.52 -3.08
C PHE A 182 -1.38 -24.33 -3.81
N MET A 183 -1.63 -23.25 -3.05
CA MET A 183 -2.10 -21.99 -3.58
C MET A 183 -1.20 -21.48 -4.72
N SER A 184 -1.79 -20.86 -5.72
CA SER A 184 -1.12 -20.29 -6.92
C SER A 184 -0.47 -21.30 -7.87
N THR A 185 -0.71 -22.60 -7.70
CA THR A 185 -0.24 -23.62 -8.64
C THR A 185 -1.31 -23.93 -9.69
N PRO A 186 -0.98 -23.92 -10.99
CA PRO A 186 -1.92 -24.32 -12.02
C PRO A 186 -2.03 -25.86 -12.13
N ILE A 187 -3.25 -26.33 -12.35
CA ILE A 187 -3.53 -27.74 -12.67
C ILE A 187 -3.22 -27.96 -14.14
N SER A 188 -2.19 -28.74 -14.40
CA SER A 188 -1.72 -29.01 -15.78
C SER A 188 -2.46 -30.14 -16.48
N TYR A 189 -3.04 -31.08 -15.72
CA TYR A 189 -3.77 -32.21 -16.24
C TYR A 189 -4.64 -32.90 -15.20
N GLY A 190 -5.74 -33.53 -15.66
CA GLY A 190 -6.60 -34.34 -14.81
C GLY A 190 -7.61 -33.53 -14.01
N ARG A 191 -8.19 -34.20 -13.00
CA ARG A 191 -9.20 -33.60 -12.13
C ARG A 191 -9.12 -34.14 -10.70
N GLY A 192 -9.64 -33.40 -9.75
CA GLY A 192 -9.65 -33.82 -8.37
C GLY A 192 -10.59 -32.99 -7.49
N LYS A 193 -10.66 -33.37 -6.22
CA LYS A 193 -11.31 -32.59 -5.17
C LYS A 193 -10.37 -32.51 -3.97
N GLY A 194 -10.37 -31.38 -3.32
CA GLY A 194 -9.60 -31.18 -2.10
C GLY A 194 -10.36 -30.38 -1.07
N ILE A 195 -9.99 -30.54 0.18
CA ILE A 195 -10.49 -29.74 1.30
C ILE A 195 -9.47 -28.66 1.58
N VAL A 196 -9.93 -27.43 1.72
CA VAL A 196 -9.10 -26.27 2.11
C VAL A 196 -8.55 -26.48 3.51
N ILE A 197 -7.23 -26.47 3.64
CA ILE A 197 -6.51 -26.62 4.91
C ILE A 197 -5.87 -25.32 5.38
N ASN A 198 -5.35 -24.50 4.45
CA ASN A 198 -4.78 -23.18 4.74
C ASN A 198 -5.23 -22.16 3.69
N THR A 199 -5.36 -20.92 4.11
CA THR A 199 -5.75 -19.78 3.24
C THR A 199 -4.83 -18.58 3.45
N SER A 200 -4.74 -17.68 2.47
CA SER A 200 -4.02 -16.41 2.56
C SER A 200 -2.56 -16.57 3.01
N MET A 201 -2.13 -15.85 4.05
CA MET A 201 -0.74 -15.85 4.54
C MET A 201 -0.32 -17.12 5.27
N ASP A 202 -1.26 -18.01 5.60
CA ASP A 202 -0.95 -19.30 6.23
C ASP A 202 -0.65 -20.41 5.22
N THR A 203 -0.84 -20.15 3.91
CA THR A 203 -0.46 -21.06 2.82
C THR A 203 1.06 -21.11 2.65
N GLU A 204 1.59 -22.14 1.96
CA GLU A 204 3.03 -22.24 1.72
C GLU A 204 3.56 -21.03 0.94
N ILE A 205 2.83 -20.54 -0.08
CA ILE A 205 3.20 -19.32 -0.81
C ILE A 205 3.04 -18.06 0.06
N GLY A 206 2.03 -18.03 0.93
CA GLY A 206 1.80 -16.94 1.87
C GLY A 206 2.93 -16.79 2.89
N LYS A 207 3.49 -17.88 3.39
CA LYS A 207 4.67 -17.87 4.28
C LYS A 207 5.89 -17.26 3.60
N ILE A 208 6.10 -17.57 2.30
CA ILE A 208 7.18 -16.96 1.51
C ILE A 208 6.93 -15.45 1.34
N ALA A 209 5.70 -15.07 0.99
CA ALA A 209 5.35 -13.66 0.84
C ALA A 209 5.53 -12.88 2.15
N LYS A 210 5.16 -13.47 3.28
CA LYS A 210 5.38 -12.85 4.60
C LYS A 210 6.84 -12.63 4.91
N ALA A 211 7.70 -13.63 4.66
CA ALA A 211 9.14 -13.51 4.87
C ALA A 211 9.78 -12.44 3.97
N LEU A 212 9.31 -12.29 2.73
CA LEU A 212 9.77 -11.23 1.83
C LEU A 212 9.31 -9.85 2.28
N ASN A 213 8.06 -9.70 2.72
CA ASN A 213 7.52 -8.42 3.19
C ASN A 213 8.19 -7.92 4.49
N GLU A 214 8.65 -8.82 5.35
CA GLU A 214 9.41 -8.45 6.56
C GLU A 214 10.79 -7.83 6.22
N GLU A 215 11.30 -8.04 4.99
CA GLU A 215 12.55 -7.44 4.51
C GLU A 215 12.34 -6.18 3.64
N GLU A 216 11.10 -5.84 3.25
CA GLU A 216 10.78 -4.78 2.27
C GLU A 216 10.79 -3.34 2.80
N ASP A 217 11.16 -3.06 4.05
CA ASP A 217 11.42 -1.69 4.52
C ASP A 217 12.73 -1.07 3.96
N ASN A 218 13.32 -1.71 2.95
CA ASN A 218 14.51 -1.22 2.29
C ASN A 218 14.16 -0.27 1.14
N GLU A 219 14.28 1.06 1.43
CA GLU A 219 14.27 2.11 0.38
C GLU A 219 15.15 1.70 -0.80
N THR A 220 14.64 1.85 -2.01
CA THR A 220 15.42 1.59 -3.23
C THR A 220 16.67 2.48 -3.28
N PRO A 221 17.75 2.06 -3.95
CA PRO A 221 18.95 2.90 -4.09
C PRO A 221 18.66 4.29 -4.66
N LEU A 222 17.68 4.39 -5.57
CA LEU A 222 17.23 5.65 -6.14
C LEU A 222 16.53 6.54 -5.11
N GLN A 223 15.64 5.96 -4.28
CA GLN A 223 14.97 6.69 -3.20
C GLN A 223 15.98 7.24 -2.18
N LYS A 224 17.01 6.46 -1.82
CA LYS A 224 18.09 6.93 -0.93
C LYS A 224 18.87 8.10 -1.52
N VAL A 225 19.17 8.09 -2.82
CA VAL A 225 19.86 9.19 -3.51
C VAL A 225 18.95 10.42 -3.56
N LEU A 226 17.68 10.25 -3.92
CA LEU A 226 16.71 11.35 -3.97
C LEU A 226 16.47 11.96 -2.58
N ALA A 227 16.38 11.15 -1.54
CA ALA A 227 16.24 11.65 -0.16
C ALA A 227 17.45 12.48 0.29
N LYS A 228 18.69 12.05 -0.08
CA LYS A 228 19.89 12.85 0.19
C LYS A 228 19.88 14.16 -0.57
N LEU A 229 19.51 14.15 -1.85
CA LEU A 229 19.42 15.34 -2.69
C LEU A 229 18.38 16.32 -2.14
N SER A 230 17.21 15.83 -1.75
CA SER A 230 16.15 16.64 -1.14
C SER A 230 16.60 17.30 0.16
N LYS A 231 17.30 16.57 1.04
CA LYS A 231 17.88 17.14 2.27
C LYS A 231 18.91 18.21 1.98
N PHE A 232 19.78 17.99 0.98
CA PHE A 232 20.80 18.95 0.58
C PHE A 232 20.20 20.23 0.00
N LEU A 233 19.23 20.10 -0.91
CA LEU A 233 18.48 21.23 -1.46
C LEU A 233 17.71 22.02 -0.39
N GLY A 234 17.07 21.29 0.54
CA GLY A 234 16.39 21.91 1.70
C GLY A 234 17.32 22.71 2.57
N LEU A 235 18.55 22.20 2.84
CA LEU A 235 19.56 22.93 3.59
C LEU A 235 20.03 24.21 2.86
N ILE A 236 20.27 24.12 1.55
CA ILE A 236 20.64 25.30 0.76
C ILE A 236 19.52 26.35 0.78
N THR A 237 18.27 25.92 0.59
CA THR A 237 17.11 26.83 0.65
C THR A 237 17.03 27.52 1.99
N LEU A 238 17.22 26.77 3.09
CA LEU A 238 17.22 27.34 4.43
C LEU A 238 18.34 28.36 4.65
N LEU A 239 19.57 28.08 4.15
CA LEU A 239 20.68 29.01 4.24
C LEU A 239 20.44 30.28 3.42
N VAL A 240 19.86 30.19 2.23
CA VAL A 240 19.49 31.35 1.42
C VAL A 240 18.46 32.21 2.14
N VAL A 241 17.42 31.59 2.72
CA VAL A 241 16.37 32.30 3.48
C VAL A 241 16.94 33.02 4.72
N ILE A 242 17.94 32.45 5.40
CA ILE A 242 18.58 33.08 6.55
C ILE A 242 19.52 34.24 6.12
N ALA A 243 20.06 34.17 4.91
CA ALA A 243 21.02 35.17 4.39
C ALA A 243 20.33 36.40 3.78
N VAL A 244 19.05 36.29 3.42
CA VAL A 244 18.22 37.39 2.90
C VAL A 244 17.48 38.08 4.02
#